data_7ecc3d1143435afb3a1d75c3a711b58b
#
_entry.id   7ecc3d1143435afb3a1d75c3a711b58b
#
_cell.length_a   1.000
_cell.length_b   1.000
_cell.length_c   1.000
_cell.angle_alpha   90.00
_cell.angle_beta   90.00
_cell.angle_gamma   90.00
#
_symmetry.space_group_name_H-M   'P 1'
#
loop_
_entity.id
_entity.type
_entity.pdbx_description
1 polymer ?
#
loop_
_entity_poly.entity_id
_entity_poly.type
_entity_poly.pdbx_seq_one_letter_code
_entity_poly.pdbx_strand_id
1 'polypeptide(L)'
;MELNNLQPAAGSVKSEGKRLGRGQGSGKGGTAARGHKGAKSRSGYSKKIGFEGGQMPLQRRVPKFGFTNVNRVEYQGINLDTIQQLVESKKITDSLGLEDMMSLRLSTSNDLVKILGRGELKSAVKVTAHKFTASAKAAIEAAGGEAITL
;
A
#
# COMPACT_ATOMS: atom_id res chain seq x y z
N MET A 1 -4.93 -31.25 9.99
CA MET A 1 -5.11 -30.81 8.59
C MET A 1 -4.20 -31.70 7.74
N GLU A 2 -4.76 -32.50 6.86
CA GLU A 2 -3.98 -33.43 6.04
C GLU A 2 -3.49 -32.69 4.79
N LEU A 3 -2.20 -32.84 4.47
CA LEU A 3 -1.56 -32.13 3.34
C LEU A 3 -2.18 -32.46 1.98
N ASN A 4 -2.75 -33.65 1.82
CA ASN A 4 -3.42 -34.11 0.62
C ASN A 4 -4.79 -33.46 0.38
N ASN A 5 -5.38 -32.81 1.40
CA ASN A 5 -6.67 -32.13 1.31
C ASN A 5 -6.55 -30.61 1.13
N LEU A 6 -5.35 -30.10 0.89
CA LEU A 6 -5.13 -28.68 0.62
C LEU A 6 -5.69 -28.32 -0.76
N GLN A 7 -6.64 -27.41 -0.78
CA GLN A 7 -7.17 -26.82 -2.02
C GLN A 7 -6.73 -25.35 -2.12
N PRO A 8 -6.37 -24.88 -3.33
CA PRO A 8 -6.03 -23.49 -3.54
C PRO A 8 -7.25 -22.60 -3.27
N ALA A 9 -7.04 -21.40 -2.78
CA ALA A 9 -8.11 -20.44 -2.59
C ALA A 9 -8.81 -20.13 -3.91
N ALA A 10 -10.12 -19.85 -3.84
CA ALA A 10 -10.91 -19.52 -5.03
C ALA A 10 -10.27 -18.34 -5.79
N GLY A 11 -10.02 -18.51 -7.09
CA GLY A 11 -9.36 -17.51 -7.94
C GLY A 11 -7.83 -17.54 -7.92
N SER A 12 -7.18 -18.37 -7.09
CA SER A 12 -5.72 -18.48 -7.05
C SER A 12 -5.16 -19.41 -8.13
N VAL A 13 -6.02 -20.24 -8.73
CA VAL A 13 -5.62 -21.14 -9.82
C VAL A 13 -5.39 -20.32 -11.08
N LYS A 14 -4.24 -20.51 -11.71
CA LYS A 14 -3.89 -19.82 -12.95
C LYS A 14 -4.92 -20.12 -14.04
N SER A 15 -5.60 -19.09 -14.53
CA SER A 15 -6.52 -19.22 -15.67
C SER A 15 -5.75 -19.62 -16.93
N GLU A 16 -6.36 -20.44 -17.76
CA GLU A 16 -5.77 -20.81 -19.06
C GLU A 16 -5.50 -19.56 -19.90
N GLY A 17 -4.24 -19.38 -20.28
CA GLY A 17 -3.83 -18.28 -21.12
C GLY A 17 -4.40 -18.44 -22.55
N LYS A 18 -5.08 -17.43 -23.06
CA LYS A 18 -5.59 -17.44 -24.44
C LYS A 18 -4.44 -17.36 -25.44
N ARG A 19 -4.32 -18.36 -26.31
CA ARG A 19 -3.31 -18.39 -27.39
C ARG A 19 -3.75 -17.45 -28.51
N LEU A 20 -2.92 -16.44 -28.80
CA LEU A 20 -3.16 -15.46 -29.86
C LEU A 20 -2.58 -15.93 -31.21
N GLY A 21 -3.08 -15.41 -32.33
CA GLY A 21 -2.59 -15.72 -33.65
C GLY A 21 -2.88 -17.17 -34.12
N ARG A 22 -3.94 -17.80 -33.62
CA ARG A 22 -4.33 -19.19 -33.95
C ARG A 22 -5.73 -19.26 -34.53
N GLY A 23 -5.82 -18.96 -35.83
CA GLY A 23 -7.03 -19.06 -36.65
C GLY A 23 -7.93 -17.83 -36.62
N GLN A 24 -8.57 -17.57 -37.74
CA GLN A 24 -9.47 -16.41 -37.89
C GLN A 24 -10.76 -16.54 -37.08
N GLY A 25 -11.31 -17.75 -36.96
CA GLY A 25 -12.51 -18.01 -36.15
C GLY A 25 -12.37 -17.65 -34.67
N SER A 26 -11.16 -17.54 -34.15
CA SER A 26 -10.91 -17.08 -32.78
C SER A 26 -11.11 -15.56 -32.59
N GLY A 27 -11.28 -14.78 -33.67
CA GLY A 27 -11.26 -13.31 -33.66
C GLY A 27 -9.91 -12.71 -33.29
N LYS A 28 -8.88 -13.53 -33.10
CA LYS A 28 -7.52 -13.16 -32.68
C LYS A 28 -6.44 -13.75 -33.58
N GLY A 29 -6.83 -14.20 -34.80
CA GLY A 29 -5.91 -14.69 -35.84
C GLY A 29 -5.13 -13.57 -36.52
N GLY A 30 -4.34 -13.92 -37.53
CA GLY A 30 -3.56 -12.97 -38.32
C GLY A 30 -2.61 -12.12 -37.50
N THR A 31 -3.01 -10.92 -37.15
CA THR A 31 -2.21 -9.94 -36.43
C THR A 31 -2.26 -10.08 -34.91
N ALA A 32 -2.81 -11.16 -34.37
CA ALA A 32 -2.98 -11.41 -32.93
C ALA A 32 -3.72 -10.28 -32.19
N ALA A 33 -4.68 -9.62 -32.85
CA ALA A 33 -5.45 -8.46 -32.38
C ALA A 33 -4.62 -7.19 -32.12
N ARG A 34 -3.40 -7.09 -32.68
CA ARG A 34 -2.55 -5.90 -32.54
C ARG A 34 -2.71 -4.91 -33.69
N GLY A 35 -3.44 -5.28 -34.75
CA GLY A 35 -3.52 -4.51 -36.00
C GLY A 35 -2.27 -4.66 -36.86
N HIS A 36 -2.14 -3.83 -37.91
CA HIS A 36 -1.04 -3.97 -38.89
C HIS A 36 0.23 -3.23 -38.42
N LYS A 37 0.38 -1.99 -38.81
CA LYS A 37 1.58 -1.16 -38.53
C LYS A 37 1.41 -0.34 -37.24
N GLY A 38 2.48 0.30 -36.80
CA GLY A 38 2.51 1.19 -35.66
C GLY A 38 3.25 0.62 -34.46
N ALA A 39 3.53 1.45 -33.50
CA ALA A 39 4.31 1.10 -32.32
C ALA A 39 3.63 0.02 -31.44
N LYS A 40 2.30 0.07 -31.31
CA LYS A 40 1.51 -0.88 -30.50
C LYS A 40 1.55 -2.32 -31.02
N SER A 41 1.86 -2.52 -32.31
CA SER A 41 1.97 -3.87 -32.90
C SER A 41 3.34 -4.49 -32.78
N ARG A 42 4.35 -3.77 -32.25
CA ARG A 42 5.73 -4.24 -32.04
C ARG A 42 5.92 -4.84 -30.66
N SER A 43 6.92 -5.73 -30.56
CA SER A 43 7.37 -6.25 -29.27
C SER A 43 8.00 -5.13 -28.43
N GLY A 44 7.87 -5.21 -27.11
CA GLY A 44 8.44 -4.22 -26.20
C GLY A 44 7.75 -2.85 -26.18
N TYR A 45 6.61 -2.68 -26.88
CA TYR A 45 5.87 -1.43 -26.79
C TYR A 45 5.27 -1.22 -25.39
N SER A 46 5.53 -0.06 -24.83
CA SER A 46 4.84 0.45 -23.64
C SER A 46 4.18 1.80 -23.94
N LYS A 47 3.12 2.11 -23.22
CA LYS A 47 2.44 3.42 -23.35
C LYS A 47 3.39 4.53 -22.90
N LYS A 48 3.63 5.51 -23.76
CA LYS A 48 4.41 6.71 -23.42
C LYS A 48 3.58 7.59 -22.49
N ILE A 49 3.94 7.66 -21.22
CA ILE A 49 3.25 8.49 -20.23
C ILE A 49 3.52 9.96 -20.53
N GLY A 50 2.47 10.79 -20.52
CA GLY A 50 2.57 12.23 -20.79
C GLY A 50 2.85 12.61 -22.24
N PHE A 51 2.71 11.67 -23.22
CA PHE A 51 2.85 12.00 -24.63
C PHE A 51 1.57 12.61 -25.18
N GLU A 52 1.67 13.80 -25.77
CA GLU A 52 0.57 14.61 -26.31
C GLU A 52 0.61 14.69 -27.86
N GLY A 53 0.88 13.59 -28.54
CA GLY A 53 0.81 13.50 -30.01
C GLY A 53 1.84 14.34 -30.78
N GLY A 54 2.90 14.80 -30.15
CA GLY A 54 3.92 15.71 -30.74
C GLY A 54 3.84 17.14 -30.22
N GLN A 55 2.72 17.53 -29.62
CA GLN A 55 2.62 18.79 -28.86
C GLN A 55 3.55 18.73 -27.64
N MET A 56 4.13 19.88 -27.26
CA MET A 56 4.95 19.96 -26.05
C MET A 56 4.13 19.55 -24.83
N PRO A 57 4.53 18.50 -24.09
CA PRO A 57 3.79 18.00 -22.93
C PRO A 57 3.63 19.05 -21.83
N LEU A 58 2.52 19.00 -21.10
CA LEU A 58 2.20 19.95 -20.02
C LEU A 58 3.35 20.13 -19.03
N GLN A 59 4.03 19.03 -18.65
CA GLN A 59 5.19 19.04 -17.77
C GLN A 59 6.38 19.91 -18.26
N ARG A 60 6.46 20.18 -19.57
CA ARG A 60 7.48 21.05 -20.15
C ARG A 60 6.98 22.48 -20.40
N ARG A 61 5.65 22.67 -20.46
CA ARG A 61 5.04 23.99 -20.64
C ARG A 61 4.98 24.79 -19.35
N VAL A 62 4.80 24.13 -18.21
CA VAL A 62 4.74 24.79 -16.91
C VAL A 62 6.15 25.06 -16.38
N PRO A 63 6.37 26.20 -15.68
CA PRO A 63 7.63 26.49 -15.01
C PRO A 63 8.01 25.44 -13.97
N LYS A 64 9.28 25.18 -13.83
CA LYS A 64 9.80 24.34 -12.73
C LYS A 64 9.62 25.07 -11.40
N PHE A 65 9.24 24.37 -10.37
CA PHE A 65 9.08 24.92 -9.02
C PHE A 65 9.50 23.90 -7.95
N GLY A 66 9.80 24.41 -6.77
CA GLY A 66 10.14 23.62 -5.62
C GLY A 66 11.54 23.00 -5.64
N PHE A 67 11.86 22.34 -4.56
CA PHE A 67 13.11 21.61 -4.35
C PHE A 67 12.87 20.40 -3.46
N THR A 68 13.76 19.43 -3.50
CA THR A 68 13.73 18.28 -2.61
C THR A 68 14.50 18.61 -1.34
N ASN A 69 13.83 18.63 -0.19
CA ASN A 69 14.46 18.81 1.10
C ASN A 69 15.22 17.55 1.49
N VAL A 70 16.56 17.62 1.52
CA VAL A 70 17.43 16.49 1.88
C VAL A 70 17.33 16.09 3.37
N ASN A 71 16.89 17.02 4.22
CA ASN A 71 16.71 16.80 5.66
C ASN A 71 15.25 16.41 6.01
N ARG A 72 14.47 15.95 5.03
CA ARG A 72 13.09 15.55 5.26
C ARG A 72 13.05 14.32 6.15
N VAL A 73 12.32 14.44 7.26
CA VAL A 73 12.01 13.32 8.16
C VAL A 73 10.58 12.87 7.90
N GLU A 74 10.43 11.63 7.47
CA GLU A 74 9.12 11.04 7.20
C GLU A 74 8.73 10.10 8.34
N TYR A 75 7.45 10.09 8.66
CA TYR A 75 6.88 9.23 9.70
C TYR A 75 5.83 8.32 9.10
N GLN A 76 5.89 7.05 9.48
CA GLN A 76 4.81 6.11 9.24
C GLN A 76 3.67 6.39 10.21
N GLY A 77 2.52 6.79 9.67
CA GLY A 77 1.34 7.14 10.48
C GLY A 77 0.48 5.92 10.80
N ILE A 78 0.23 5.67 12.09
CA ILE A 78 -0.70 4.63 12.56
C ILE A 78 -1.85 5.31 13.30
N ASN A 79 -3.09 4.98 12.94
CA ASN A 79 -4.29 5.57 13.54
C ASN A 79 -4.81 4.75 14.71
N LEU A 80 -5.57 5.39 15.61
CA LEU A 80 -6.19 4.73 16.76
C LEU A 80 -7.20 3.65 16.36
N ASP A 81 -7.93 3.83 15.26
CA ASP A 81 -8.83 2.81 14.71
C ASP A 81 -8.10 1.51 14.38
N THR A 82 -6.89 1.60 13.82
CA THR A 82 -6.06 0.43 13.54
C THR A 82 -5.63 -0.29 14.83
N ILE A 83 -5.25 0.47 15.86
CA ILE A 83 -4.88 -0.10 17.17
C ILE A 83 -6.08 -0.79 17.81
N GLN A 84 -7.27 -0.19 17.78
CA GLN A 84 -8.50 -0.78 18.29
C GLN A 84 -8.84 -2.11 17.59
N GLN A 85 -8.73 -2.18 16.25
CA GLN A 85 -8.93 -3.41 15.49
C GLN A 85 -7.93 -4.52 15.87
N LEU A 86 -6.69 -4.17 16.18
CA LEU A 86 -5.68 -5.13 16.61
C LEU A 86 -5.98 -5.69 18.00
N VAL A 87 -6.47 -4.87 18.91
CA VAL A 87 -6.94 -5.30 20.24
C VAL A 87 -8.16 -6.21 20.11
N GLU A 88 -9.15 -5.84 19.32
CA GLU A 88 -10.36 -6.65 19.07
C GLU A 88 -10.03 -8.00 18.43
N SER A 89 -9.04 -8.05 17.54
CA SER A 89 -8.55 -9.30 16.93
C SER A 89 -7.62 -10.11 17.86
N LYS A 90 -7.42 -9.67 19.13
CA LYS A 90 -6.54 -10.29 20.13
C LYS A 90 -5.09 -10.47 19.67
N LYS A 91 -4.62 -9.63 18.77
CA LYS A 91 -3.22 -9.60 18.34
C LYS A 91 -2.34 -8.79 19.29
N ILE A 92 -2.95 -7.90 20.05
CA ILE A 92 -2.32 -7.07 21.08
C ILE A 92 -3.19 -7.18 22.34
N THR A 93 -2.59 -7.27 23.51
CA THR A 93 -3.29 -7.28 24.79
C THR A 93 -3.12 -5.95 25.51
N ASP A 94 -1.99 -5.71 26.16
CA ASP A 94 -1.80 -4.58 27.06
C ASP A 94 -0.79 -3.54 26.54
N SER A 95 0.13 -3.96 25.65
CA SER A 95 1.19 -3.09 25.15
C SER A 95 1.39 -3.23 23.64
N LEU A 96 1.76 -2.13 23.00
CA LEU A 96 2.11 -2.05 21.59
C LEU A 96 3.47 -1.35 21.45
N GLY A 97 4.52 -2.14 21.27
CA GLY A 97 5.89 -1.67 21.03
C GLY A 97 6.22 -1.54 19.54
N LEU A 98 7.42 -1.04 19.24
CA LEU A 98 7.91 -0.98 17.85
C LEU A 98 8.10 -2.38 17.25
N GLU A 99 8.57 -3.35 18.03
CA GLU A 99 8.75 -4.73 17.58
C GLU A 99 7.41 -5.38 17.21
N ASP A 100 6.36 -5.12 18.00
CA ASP A 100 5.01 -5.58 17.71
C ASP A 100 4.48 -4.96 16.41
N MET A 101 4.72 -3.66 16.22
CA MET A 101 4.33 -2.95 14.99
C MET A 101 5.04 -3.52 13.76
N MET A 102 6.32 -3.92 13.87
CA MET A 102 7.04 -4.58 12.78
C MET A 102 6.49 -5.98 12.50
N SER A 103 6.26 -6.78 13.53
CA SER A 103 5.72 -8.14 13.40
C SER A 103 4.32 -8.14 12.75
N LEU A 104 3.51 -7.13 13.06
CA LEU A 104 2.19 -6.90 12.49
C LEU A 104 2.21 -6.20 11.12
N ARG A 105 3.39 -5.91 10.58
CA ARG A 105 3.61 -5.23 9.28
C ARG A 105 2.98 -3.83 9.21
N LEU A 106 2.91 -3.12 10.33
CA LEU A 106 2.46 -1.73 10.40
C LEU A 106 3.59 -0.74 10.09
N SER A 107 4.83 -1.14 10.35
CA SER A 107 6.05 -0.37 10.08
C SER A 107 7.21 -1.30 9.72
N THR A 108 8.26 -0.74 9.15
CA THR A 108 9.54 -1.44 8.93
C THR A 108 10.56 -1.00 10.00
N SER A 109 11.69 -1.70 10.08
CA SER A 109 12.74 -1.41 11.09
C SER A 109 13.35 -0.01 10.98
N ASN A 110 13.26 0.61 9.82
CA ASN A 110 13.85 1.93 9.54
C ASN A 110 12.83 3.08 9.61
N ASP A 111 11.54 2.76 9.82
CA ASP A 111 10.49 3.77 9.84
C ASP A 111 10.38 4.44 11.21
N LEU A 112 10.25 5.75 11.18
CA LEU A 112 9.84 6.51 12.34
C LEU A 112 8.31 6.46 12.47
N VAL A 113 7.81 5.94 13.57
CA VAL A 113 6.36 5.76 13.78
C VAL A 113 5.76 6.97 14.47
N LYS A 114 4.60 7.43 13.94
CA LYS A 114 3.79 8.48 14.56
C LYS A 114 2.34 8.02 14.73
N ILE A 115 1.82 8.12 15.95
CA ILE A 115 0.42 7.79 16.24
C ILE A 115 -0.48 8.99 15.95
N LEU A 116 -1.54 8.73 15.20
CA LEU A 116 -2.51 9.72 14.73
C LEU A 116 -3.87 9.48 15.39
N GLY A 117 -4.58 10.56 15.71
CA GLY A 117 -5.80 10.55 16.50
C GLY A 117 -7.08 10.25 15.74
N ARG A 118 -7.03 9.60 14.56
CA ARG A 118 -8.25 9.21 13.87
C ARG A 118 -8.81 7.92 14.47
N GLY A 119 -10.13 7.92 14.72
CA GLY A 119 -10.85 6.81 15.34
C GLY A 119 -10.97 6.95 16.85
N GLU A 120 -11.65 5.98 17.47
CA GLU A 120 -11.85 5.90 18.91
C GLU A 120 -11.09 4.70 19.47
N LEU A 121 -10.40 4.90 20.58
CA LEU A 121 -9.77 3.84 21.36
C LEU A 121 -10.60 3.58 22.61
N LYS A 122 -11.10 2.35 22.77
CA LYS A 122 -11.93 1.94 23.91
C LYS A 122 -11.16 1.13 24.94
N SER A 123 -10.01 0.63 24.55
CA SER A 123 -9.20 -0.28 25.38
C SER A 123 -8.00 0.46 25.96
N ALA A 124 -7.67 0.20 27.21
CA ALA A 124 -6.46 0.71 27.84
C ALA A 124 -5.24 -0.02 27.27
N VAL A 125 -4.44 0.67 26.47
CA VAL A 125 -3.23 0.12 25.84
C VAL A 125 -2.04 1.04 26.08
N LYS A 126 -0.90 0.47 26.42
CA LYS A 126 0.38 1.16 26.51
C LYS A 126 1.04 1.20 25.13
N VAL A 127 1.17 2.38 24.55
CA VAL A 127 1.70 2.55 23.19
C VAL A 127 3.06 3.25 23.21
N THR A 128 4.08 2.61 22.63
CA THR A 128 5.44 3.18 22.50
C THR A 128 5.70 3.56 21.04
N ALA A 129 5.98 4.84 20.77
CA ALA A 129 6.26 5.34 19.41
C ALA A 129 7.19 6.55 19.42
N HIS A 130 7.71 6.94 18.26
CA HIS A 130 8.62 8.09 18.13
C HIS A 130 7.89 9.43 18.31
N LYS A 131 6.63 9.54 17.83
CA LYS A 131 5.79 10.75 18.00
C LYS A 131 4.33 10.42 18.16
N PHE A 132 3.60 11.34 18.78
CA PHE A 132 2.14 11.32 18.91
C PHE A 132 1.57 12.66 18.46
N THR A 133 0.35 12.66 17.92
CA THR A 133 -0.45 13.89 17.80
C THR A 133 -1.07 14.21 19.15
N ALA A 134 -1.34 15.48 19.42
CA ALA A 134 -1.99 15.89 20.68
C ALA A 134 -3.32 15.17 20.90
N SER A 135 -4.13 15.05 19.85
CA SER A 135 -5.41 14.31 19.88
C SER A 135 -5.23 12.82 20.18
N ALA A 136 -4.20 12.17 19.59
CA ALA A 136 -3.94 10.77 19.86
C ALA A 136 -3.52 10.53 21.31
N LYS A 137 -2.63 11.39 21.84
CA LYS A 137 -2.19 11.30 23.24
C LYS A 137 -3.35 11.45 24.21
N ALA A 138 -4.18 12.48 24.02
CA ALA A 138 -5.37 12.70 24.84
C ALA A 138 -6.37 11.52 24.78
N ALA A 139 -6.56 10.92 23.59
CA ALA A 139 -7.46 9.78 23.43
C ALA A 139 -6.93 8.50 24.09
N ILE A 140 -5.62 8.25 24.05
CA ILE A 140 -4.99 7.10 24.72
C ILE A 140 -5.10 7.27 26.24
N GLU A 141 -4.80 8.46 26.76
CA GLU A 141 -4.91 8.76 28.20
C GLU A 141 -6.37 8.70 28.68
N ALA A 142 -7.33 9.19 27.89
CA ALA A 142 -8.76 9.10 28.18
C ALA A 142 -9.29 7.66 28.21
N ALA A 143 -8.72 6.75 27.40
CA ALA A 143 -9.01 5.33 27.43
C ALA A 143 -8.33 4.57 28.59
N GLY A 144 -7.55 5.25 29.44
CA GLY A 144 -6.80 4.66 30.55
C GLY A 144 -5.47 4.02 30.12
N GLY A 145 -4.99 4.26 28.90
CA GLY A 145 -3.72 3.81 28.40
C GLY A 145 -2.56 4.78 28.70
N GLU A 146 -1.37 4.42 28.25
CA GLU A 146 -0.15 5.22 28.42
C GLU A 146 0.53 5.46 27.05
N ALA A 147 0.91 6.71 26.76
CA ALA A 147 1.64 7.08 25.54
C ALA A 147 3.11 7.37 25.87
N ILE A 148 4.02 6.49 25.43
CA ILE A 148 5.46 6.59 25.68
C ILE A 148 6.17 7.06 24.41
N THR A 149 6.86 8.17 24.50
CA THR A 149 7.69 8.70 23.41
C THR A 149 9.15 8.24 23.61
N LEU A 150 9.73 7.72 22.53
CA LEU A 150 11.13 7.27 22.44
C LEU A 150 12.08 8.44 22.21
#